data_b350f32215c92184ba55ff4223f43860
#
_entry.id   b350f32215c92184ba55ff4223f43860
#
_cell.length_a   1.000
_cell.length_b   1.000
_cell.length_c   1.000
_cell.angle_alpha   90.00
_cell.angle_beta   90.00
_cell.angle_gamma   90.00
#
_symmetry.space_group_name_H-M   'P 1'
#
loop_
_entity.id
_entity.type
_entity.pdbx_description
1 polymer ?
#
loop_
_entity_poly.entity_id
_entity_poly.type
_entity_poly.pdbx_seq_one_letter_code
_entity_poly.pdbx_strand_id
1 'polypeptide(L)'
;VLQPFVPLLVSFSGRGELKTLTHAEVAGRPRRLSGATLFSGFYLNELMVRLLHRYDPHPPLFASYGDTLTALGQGDSADSVLRRFELDLLQELGYSFALDAEAETGECLDPDGWYRLEPERGLVACVGGVAEVQSYYGSDLLAMASGDFSGSAARTAKRLLRHALAAQLGDTPLRSRALFRQFSAGVNGEPVDAASGTEDKA
;
A
#
# COMPACT_ATOMS: atom_id res chain seq x y z
N VAL A 1 6.49 -18.87 -18.60
CA VAL A 1 7.32 -17.66 -18.66
C VAL A 1 6.67 -16.51 -17.89
N LEU A 2 5.35 -16.27 -18.05
CA LEU A 2 4.63 -15.20 -17.37
C LEU A 2 4.29 -15.62 -15.92
N GLN A 3 5.18 -15.34 -14.99
CA GLN A 3 4.98 -15.57 -13.57
C GLN A 3 5.02 -14.22 -12.81
N PRO A 4 4.26 -14.06 -11.72
CA PRO A 4 4.34 -12.86 -10.88
C PRO A 4 5.78 -12.62 -10.40
N PHE A 5 6.15 -11.34 -10.29
CA PHE A 5 7.44 -10.87 -9.75
C PHE A 5 8.69 -11.33 -10.50
N VAL A 6 8.53 -11.77 -11.76
CA VAL A 6 9.64 -12.01 -12.69
C VAL A 6 9.77 -10.78 -13.58
N PRO A 7 10.93 -10.08 -13.59
CA PRO A 7 11.17 -8.99 -14.52
C PRO A 7 11.18 -9.53 -15.95
N LEU A 8 10.40 -8.89 -16.80
CA LEU A 8 10.27 -9.28 -18.21
C LEU A 8 10.58 -8.08 -19.10
N LEU A 9 11.29 -8.32 -20.18
CA LEU A 9 11.31 -7.45 -21.34
C LEU A 9 10.21 -7.90 -22.28
N VAL A 10 9.29 -7.00 -22.58
CA VAL A 10 8.13 -7.32 -23.41
C VAL A 10 8.06 -6.41 -24.62
N SER A 11 7.63 -6.98 -25.74
CA SER A 11 7.25 -6.22 -26.94
C SER A 11 5.79 -6.47 -27.24
N PHE A 12 5.11 -5.40 -27.64
CA PHE A 12 3.69 -5.51 -28.02
C PHE A 12 3.41 -4.63 -29.25
N SER A 13 2.36 -4.99 -29.97
CA SER A 13 1.87 -4.26 -31.16
C SER A 13 0.38 -4.03 -31.07
N GLY A 14 -0.14 -3.15 -31.91
CA GLY A 14 -1.55 -2.79 -32.01
C GLY A 14 -1.81 -1.32 -31.78
N ARG A 15 -2.84 -0.78 -32.45
CA ARG A 15 -3.21 0.63 -32.39
C ARG A 15 -4.32 0.94 -31.38
N GLY A 16 -5.09 -0.07 -30.96
CA GLY A 16 -6.19 0.07 -30.02
C GLY A 16 -5.75 -0.04 -28.54
N GLU A 17 -6.70 0.00 -27.64
CA GLU A 17 -6.47 -0.22 -26.22
C GLU A 17 -5.96 -1.64 -25.92
N LEU A 18 -6.45 -2.62 -26.67
CA LEU A 18 -5.99 -3.99 -26.57
C LEU A 18 -4.71 -4.16 -27.39
N LYS A 19 -3.59 -4.42 -26.71
CA LYS A 19 -2.30 -4.69 -27.35
C LYS A 19 -2.08 -6.19 -27.47
N THR A 20 -1.42 -6.60 -28.56
CA THR A 20 -0.96 -7.99 -28.74
C THR A 20 0.46 -8.11 -28.22
N LEU A 21 0.70 -8.98 -27.24
CA LEU A 21 2.04 -9.31 -26.78
C LEU A 21 2.73 -10.13 -27.89
N THR A 22 3.81 -9.60 -28.46
CA THR A 22 4.56 -10.22 -29.56
C THR A 22 5.81 -10.92 -29.09
N HIS A 23 6.40 -10.46 -27.98
CA HIS A 23 7.59 -11.07 -27.40
C HIS A 23 7.61 -10.85 -25.88
N ALA A 24 8.14 -11.85 -25.16
CA ALA A 24 8.41 -11.75 -23.73
C ALA A 24 9.61 -12.60 -23.35
N GLU A 25 10.61 -12.00 -22.75
CA GLU A 25 11.80 -12.68 -22.23
C GLU A 25 12.10 -12.25 -20.80
N VAL A 26 12.78 -13.12 -20.05
CA VAL A 26 13.18 -12.80 -18.68
C VAL A 26 14.32 -11.79 -18.70
N ALA A 27 14.10 -10.63 -18.09
CA ALA A 27 15.05 -9.50 -18.07
C ALA A 27 15.83 -9.38 -16.76
N GLY A 28 15.72 -10.34 -15.85
CA GLY A 28 16.41 -10.26 -14.58
C GLY A 28 16.11 -11.43 -13.65
N ARG A 29 16.65 -11.38 -12.43
CA ARG A 29 16.40 -12.42 -11.43
C ARG A 29 14.96 -12.36 -10.92
N PRO A 30 14.25 -13.51 -10.87
CA PRO A 30 12.94 -13.58 -10.23
C PRO A 30 13.01 -13.15 -8.75
N ARG A 31 12.10 -12.31 -8.34
CA ARG A 31 11.95 -11.94 -6.92
C ARG A 31 11.08 -12.99 -6.26
N ARG A 32 11.71 -13.85 -5.44
CA ARG A 32 11.02 -14.97 -4.80
C ARG A 32 10.33 -14.47 -3.53
N LEU A 33 9.03 -14.27 -3.62
CA LEU A 33 8.17 -13.98 -2.48
C LEU A 33 7.44 -15.26 -2.07
N SER A 34 7.30 -15.50 -0.76
CA SER A 34 6.61 -16.69 -0.22
C SER A 34 5.83 -16.33 1.04
N GLY A 35 4.86 -17.16 1.42
CA GLY A 35 4.06 -16.90 2.62
C GLY A 35 3.46 -15.49 2.64
N ALA A 36 3.61 -14.79 3.74
CA ALA A 36 3.06 -13.44 3.94
C ALA A 36 3.58 -12.41 2.92
N THR A 37 4.87 -12.50 2.51
CA THR A 37 5.45 -11.54 1.58
C THR A 37 4.88 -11.68 0.15
N LEU A 38 4.42 -12.87 -0.23
CA LEU A 38 3.70 -13.09 -1.48
C LEU A 38 2.41 -12.26 -1.54
N PHE A 39 1.64 -12.26 -0.47
CA PHE A 39 0.41 -11.46 -0.38
C PHE A 39 0.72 -9.94 -0.34
N SER A 40 1.85 -9.55 0.26
CA SER A 40 2.34 -8.18 0.19
C SER A 40 2.61 -7.75 -1.25
N GLY A 41 3.25 -8.61 -2.06
CA GLY A 41 3.45 -8.36 -3.48
C GLY A 41 2.13 -8.26 -4.26
N PHE A 42 1.16 -9.13 -4.00
CA PHE A 42 -0.17 -9.00 -4.62
C PHE A 42 -0.92 -7.74 -4.19
N TYR A 43 -0.74 -7.29 -2.95
CA TYR A 43 -1.27 -6.02 -2.48
C TYR A 43 -0.71 -4.83 -3.27
N LEU A 44 0.61 -4.78 -3.47
CA LEU A 44 1.25 -3.75 -4.31
C LEU A 44 0.70 -3.75 -5.73
N ASN A 45 0.58 -4.93 -6.35
CA ASN A 45 0.02 -5.06 -7.69
C ASN A 45 -1.42 -4.54 -7.75
N GLU A 46 -2.25 -4.89 -6.76
CA GLU A 46 -3.64 -4.45 -6.70
C GLU A 46 -3.75 -2.93 -6.55
N LEU A 47 -2.92 -2.30 -5.72
CA LEU A 47 -2.87 -0.85 -5.59
C LEU A 47 -2.55 -0.18 -6.92
N MET A 48 -1.47 -0.62 -7.60
CA MET A 48 -1.07 -0.05 -8.88
C MET A 48 -2.16 -0.23 -9.95
N VAL A 49 -2.74 -1.43 -10.07
CA VAL A 49 -3.78 -1.69 -11.09
C VAL A 49 -5.04 -0.87 -10.86
N ARG A 50 -5.36 -0.54 -9.61
CA ARG A 50 -6.58 0.21 -9.28
C ARG A 50 -6.40 1.72 -9.32
N LEU A 51 -5.20 2.22 -9.03
CA LEU A 51 -4.95 3.64 -8.83
C LEU A 51 -4.23 4.30 -10.01
N LEU A 52 -3.44 3.56 -10.78
CA LEU A 52 -2.74 4.12 -11.94
C LEU A 52 -3.62 4.09 -13.19
N HIS A 53 -3.51 5.15 -13.98
CA HIS A 53 -4.19 5.23 -15.26
C HIS A 53 -3.47 4.42 -16.33
N ARG A 54 -4.23 3.82 -17.24
CA ARG A 54 -3.65 3.08 -18.37
C ARG A 54 -2.89 4.03 -19.29
N TYR A 55 -1.72 3.57 -19.73
CA TYR A 55 -0.82 4.29 -20.66
C TYR A 55 -0.20 5.55 -20.08
N ASP A 56 -0.34 5.81 -18.79
CA ASP A 56 0.39 6.86 -18.10
C ASP A 56 1.70 6.28 -17.54
N PRO A 57 2.86 6.79 -17.98
CA PRO A 57 4.14 6.24 -17.56
C PRO A 57 4.54 6.79 -16.17
N HIS A 58 4.86 5.90 -15.26
CA HIS A 58 5.33 6.20 -13.90
C HIS A 58 6.70 5.54 -13.63
N PRO A 59 7.80 5.98 -14.32
CA PRO A 59 9.11 5.32 -14.19
C PRO A 59 9.67 5.32 -12.76
N PRO A 60 9.56 6.43 -11.96
CA PRO A 60 10.05 6.44 -10.59
C PRO A 60 9.30 5.43 -9.70
N LEU A 61 7.98 5.37 -9.81
CA LEU A 61 7.16 4.42 -9.06
C LEU A 61 7.46 2.98 -9.47
N PHE A 62 7.73 2.72 -10.75
CA PHE A 62 8.10 1.38 -11.21
C PHE A 62 9.45 0.94 -10.64
N ALA A 63 10.41 1.86 -10.49
CA ALA A 63 11.68 1.61 -9.81
C ALA A 63 11.45 1.28 -8.33
N SER A 64 10.70 2.14 -7.61
CA SER A 64 10.31 1.92 -6.20
C SER A 64 9.60 0.58 -5.99
N TYR A 65 8.69 0.20 -6.90
CA TYR A 65 8.07 -1.13 -6.88
C TYR A 65 9.10 -2.25 -6.97
N GLY A 66 10.07 -2.14 -7.87
CA GLY A 66 11.15 -3.11 -8.03
C GLY A 66 11.99 -3.28 -6.76
N ASP A 67 12.35 -2.17 -6.12
CA ASP A 67 13.13 -2.13 -4.88
C ASP A 67 12.32 -2.69 -3.71
N THR A 68 11.04 -2.33 -3.62
CA THR A 68 10.09 -2.86 -2.62
C THR A 68 9.98 -4.38 -2.70
N LEU A 69 9.80 -4.95 -3.90
CA LEU A 69 9.76 -6.41 -4.08
C LEU A 69 11.09 -7.07 -3.70
N THR A 70 12.20 -6.40 -3.93
CA THR A 70 13.54 -6.90 -3.58
C THR A 70 13.71 -6.94 -2.06
N ALA A 71 13.37 -5.85 -1.36
CA ALA A 71 13.40 -5.76 0.10
C ALA A 71 12.49 -6.81 0.77
N LEU A 72 11.26 -7.00 0.26
CA LEU A 72 10.35 -8.06 0.73
C LEU A 72 10.95 -9.46 0.56
N GLY A 73 11.66 -9.71 -0.54
CA GLY A 73 12.32 -10.98 -0.82
C GLY A 73 13.58 -11.22 0.02
N GLN A 74 14.21 -10.17 0.53
CA GLN A 74 15.37 -10.22 1.44
C GLN A 74 14.99 -10.43 2.91
N GLY A 75 13.71 -10.31 3.24
CA GLY A 75 13.21 -10.51 4.60
C GLY A 75 13.13 -9.23 5.42
N ASP A 76 13.20 -8.06 4.79
CA ASP A 76 12.98 -6.79 5.46
C ASP A 76 11.56 -6.72 6.04
N SER A 77 11.37 -5.85 7.03
CA SER A 77 10.08 -5.63 7.65
C SER A 77 9.03 -5.26 6.60
N ALA A 78 8.11 -6.16 6.32
CA ALA A 78 7.06 -5.95 5.33
C ALA A 78 6.22 -4.69 5.65
N ASP A 79 5.96 -4.41 6.94
CA ASP A 79 5.21 -3.22 7.33
C ASP A 79 5.96 -1.94 6.92
N SER A 80 7.27 -1.81 7.21
CA SER A 80 8.06 -0.62 6.85
C SER A 80 8.19 -0.46 5.32
N VAL A 81 8.49 -1.56 4.63
CA VAL A 81 8.68 -1.57 3.18
C VAL A 81 7.38 -1.15 2.46
N LEU A 82 6.24 -1.69 2.89
CA LEU A 82 4.94 -1.34 2.31
C LEU A 82 4.57 0.13 2.57
N ARG A 83 4.85 0.66 3.77
CA ARG A 83 4.55 2.08 4.10
C ARG A 83 5.32 3.04 3.20
N ARG A 84 6.59 2.76 2.92
CA ARG A 84 7.39 3.58 1.99
C ARG A 84 6.78 3.59 0.59
N PHE A 85 6.47 2.41 0.05
CA PHE A 85 5.84 2.32 -1.27
C PHE A 85 4.48 3.02 -1.33
N GLU A 86 3.66 2.93 -0.28
CA GLU A 86 2.38 3.62 -0.22
C GLU A 86 2.53 5.15 -0.25
N LEU A 87 3.57 5.69 0.40
CA LEU A 87 3.90 7.12 0.31
C LEU A 87 4.36 7.50 -1.10
N ASP A 88 5.26 6.72 -1.71
CA ASP A 88 5.71 6.95 -3.09
C ASP A 88 4.54 6.92 -4.07
N LEU A 89 3.61 5.98 -3.89
CA LEU A 89 2.40 5.88 -4.72
C LEU A 89 1.49 7.10 -4.56
N LEU A 90 1.23 7.55 -3.32
CA LEU A 90 0.44 8.76 -3.06
C LEU A 90 1.11 10.00 -3.66
N GLN A 91 2.43 10.10 -3.56
CA GLN A 91 3.19 11.19 -4.17
C GLN A 91 3.06 11.19 -5.69
N GLU A 92 3.21 10.03 -6.33
CA GLU A 92 3.11 9.91 -7.78
C GLU A 92 1.70 10.23 -8.30
N LEU A 93 0.67 9.93 -7.51
CA LEU A 93 -0.72 10.26 -7.81
C LEU A 93 -1.08 11.73 -7.53
N GLY A 94 -0.16 12.53 -6.97
CA GLY A 94 -0.41 13.93 -6.60
C GLY A 94 -1.17 14.12 -5.29
N TYR A 95 -1.28 13.08 -4.46
CA TYR A 95 -1.94 13.12 -3.14
C TYR A 95 -0.94 13.09 -1.98
N SER A 96 0.28 13.61 -2.22
CA SER A 96 1.29 13.74 -1.16
C SER A 96 0.89 14.81 -0.14
N PHE A 97 1.26 14.58 1.10
CA PHE A 97 1.14 15.54 2.19
C PHE A 97 2.41 15.52 3.03
N ALA A 98 2.76 16.67 3.61
CA ALA A 98 3.90 16.77 4.52
C ALA A 98 3.61 15.96 5.79
N LEU A 99 4.61 15.16 6.22
CA LEU A 99 4.54 14.39 7.47
C LEU A 99 5.16 15.16 8.65
N ASP A 100 5.83 16.27 8.38
CA ASP A 100 6.60 17.09 9.33
C ASP A 100 6.07 18.52 9.48
N ALA A 101 5.07 18.90 8.69
CA ALA A 101 4.49 20.23 8.70
C ALA A 101 2.97 20.22 8.74
N GLU A 102 2.41 21.17 9.45
CA GLU A 102 0.97 21.43 9.54
C GLU A 102 0.50 22.15 8.27
N ALA A 103 -0.61 21.70 7.70
CA ALA A 103 -1.04 22.11 6.36
C ALA A 103 -1.59 23.55 6.29
N GLU A 104 -2.12 24.12 7.39
CA GLU A 104 -2.68 25.47 7.41
C GLU A 104 -1.61 26.53 7.64
N THR A 105 -0.69 26.27 8.57
CA THR A 105 0.33 27.22 8.99
C THR A 105 1.66 27.04 8.28
N GLY A 106 1.95 25.83 7.78
CA GLY A 106 3.26 25.45 7.28
C GLY A 106 4.33 25.28 8.35
N GLU A 107 3.96 25.35 9.63
CA GLU A 107 4.88 25.17 10.74
C GLU A 107 5.19 23.69 10.96
N CYS A 108 6.37 23.41 11.55
CA CYS A 108 6.71 22.06 11.94
C CYS A 108 5.69 21.52 12.95
N LEU A 109 5.40 20.21 12.84
CA LEU A 109 4.50 19.55 13.78
C LEU A 109 5.08 19.60 15.21
N ASP A 110 4.21 19.85 16.19
CA ASP A 110 4.54 19.65 17.60
C ASP A 110 4.57 18.13 17.88
N PRO A 111 5.70 17.58 18.39
CA PRO A 111 5.78 16.16 18.73
C PRO A 111 4.74 15.71 19.73
N ASP A 112 4.25 16.59 20.61
CA ASP A 112 3.22 16.30 21.61
C ASP A 112 1.80 16.66 21.14
N GLY A 113 1.67 17.16 19.90
CA GLY A 113 0.40 17.52 19.27
C GLY A 113 -0.37 16.35 18.69
N TRP A 114 -1.64 16.59 18.42
CA TRP A 114 -2.52 15.67 17.70
C TRP A 114 -2.98 16.27 16.40
N TYR A 115 -2.93 15.47 15.31
CA TYR A 115 -3.24 15.91 13.96
C TYR A 115 -4.22 14.94 13.31
N ARG A 116 -5.09 15.46 12.44
CA ARG A 116 -5.95 14.67 11.56
C ARG A 116 -5.55 14.89 10.11
N LEU A 117 -5.76 13.87 9.28
CA LEU A 117 -5.56 13.99 7.83
C LEU A 117 -6.85 14.53 7.21
N GLU A 118 -6.79 15.69 6.59
CA GLU A 118 -7.85 16.22 5.74
C GLU A 118 -7.53 15.91 4.27
N PRO A 119 -8.46 15.29 3.53
CA PRO A 119 -8.28 15.07 2.10
C PRO A 119 -7.90 16.39 1.38
N GLU A 120 -6.96 16.31 0.44
CA GLU A 120 -6.49 17.43 -0.39
C GLU A 120 -5.74 18.56 0.34
N ARG A 121 -5.80 18.61 1.67
CA ARG A 121 -5.09 19.63 2.47
C ARG A 121 -3.84 19.07 3.14
N GLY A 122 -3.93 17.93 3.77
CA GLY A 122 -2.84 17.32 4.52
C GLY A 122 -3.15 17.24 6.02
N LEU A 123 -2.10 17.29 6.84
CA LEU A 123 -2.20 17.19 8.29
C LEU A 123 -2.60 18.53 8.92
N VAL A 124 -3.70 18.53 9.66
CA VAL A 124 -4.24 19.70 10.35
C VAL A 124 -4.31 19.42 11.85
N ALA A 125 -3.94 20.39 12.67
CA ALA A 125 -3.97 20.26 14.13
C ALA A 125 -5.40 20.00 14.64
N CYS A 126 -5.53 19.08 15.60
CA CYS A 126 -6.81 18.83 16.26
C CYS A 126 -7.21 19.99 17.19
N VAL A 127 -8.50 20.27 17.24
CA VAL A 127 -9.02 21.39 18.06
C VAL A 127 -8.70 21.16 19.53
N GLY A 128 -8.14 22.18 20.19
CA GLY A 128 -7.76 22.11 21.60
C GLY A 128 -6.58 21.19 21.91
N GLY A 129 -5.84 20.71 20.90
CA GLY A 129 -4.66 19.87 21.09
C GLY A 129 -4.93 18.48 21.65
N VAL A 130 -6.17 17.99 21.55
CA VAL A 130 -6.57 16.68 22.08
C VAL A 130 -6.84 15.67 20.98
N ALA A 131 -6.68 14.39 21.30
CA ALA A 131 -6.94 13.31 20.34
C ALA A 131 -8.41 13.29 19.91
N GLU A 132 -8.63 13.25 18.62
CA GLU A 132 -9.94 13.06 17.98
C GLU A 132 -10.05 11.65 17.36
N VAL A 133 -11.25 11.31 16.89
CA VAL A 133 -11.43 10.10 16.09
C VAL A 133 -10.60 10.21 14.81
N GLN A 134 -9.77 9.21 14.55
CA GLN A 134 -8.81 9.18 13.40
C GLN A 134 -7.72 10.26 13.48
N SER A 135 -7.30 10.66 14.68
CA SER A 135 -6.11 11.51 14.85
C SER A 135 -4.82 10.70 14.99
N TYR A 136 -3.70 11.39 14.76
CA TYR A 136 -2.36 10.85 14.71
C TYR A 136 -1.45 11.71 15.60
N TYR A 137 -0.56 11.07 16.36
CA TYR A 137 0.32 11.76 17.30
C TYR A 137 1.54 12.36 16.59
N GLY A 138 1.92 13.57 16.94
CA GLY A 138 2.95 14.34 16.24
C GLY A 138 4.30 13.63 16.20
N SER A 139 4.75 13.05 17.32
CA SER A 139 6.04 12.33 17.35
C SER A 139 6.06 11.11 16.41
N ASP A 140 4.93 10.39 16.25
CA ASP A 140 4.84 9.29 15.29
C ASP A 140 4.93 9.78 13.84
N LEU A 141 4.30 10.91 13.54
CA LEU A 141 4.34 11.53 12.20
C LEU A 141 5.76 12.01 11.87
N LEU A 142 6.45 12.65 12.81
CA LEU A 142 7.83 13.08 12.64
C LEU A 142 8.82 11.90 12.48
N ALA A 143 8.58 10.80 13.21
CA ALA A 143 9.33 9.56 13.00
C ALA A 143 9.13 9.03 11.57
N MET A 144 7.88 9.00 11.07
CA MET A 144 7.59 8.61 9.69
C MET A 144 8.26 9.55 8.68
N ALA A 145 8.29 10.85 8.92
CA ALA A 145 8.96 11.84 8.07
C ALA A 145 10.47 11.57 7.97
N SER A 146 11.10 11.10 9.05
CA SER A 146 12.51 10.68 9.07
C SER A 146 12.76 9.28 8.48
N GLY A 147 11.69 8.59 8.04
CA GLY A 147 11.75 7.23 7.48
C GLY A 147 11.76 6.11 8.52
N ASP A 148 11.48 6.42 9.78
CA ASP A 148 11.31 5.41 10.84
C ASP A 148 9.86 4.93 10.90
N PHE A 149 9.65 3.66 10.56
CA PHE A 149 8.36 2.98 10.62
C PHE A 149 8.38 1.86 11.67
N SER A 150 8.98 2.11 12.83
CA SER A 150 9.05 1.16 13.93
C SER A 150 8.11 1.53 15.09
N GLY A 151 7.91 0.64 16.05
CA GLY A 151 7.17 0.90 17.29
C GLY A 151 5.75 1.45 17.09
N SER A 152 5.45 2.61 17.70
CA SER A 152 4.17 3.32 17.56
C SER A 152 3.99 3.92 16.17
N ALA A 153 5.07 4.46 15.58
CA ALA A 153 5.05 5.04 14.24
C ALA A 153 4.61 4.02 13.17
N ALA A 154 4.97 2.74 13.29
CA ALA A 154 4.49 1.68 12.39
C ALA A 154 2.96 1.52 12.43
N ARG A 155 2.35 1.58 13.61
CA ARG A 155 0.89 1.49 13.78
C ARG A 155 0.20 2.74 13.25
N THR A 156 0.75 3.90 13.54
CA THR A 156 0.27 5.19 13.05
C THR A 156 0.36 5.26 11.53
N ALA A 157 1.49 4.88 10.94
CA ALA A 157 1.66 4.80 9.49
C ALA A 157 0.61 3.91 8.82
N LYS A 158 0.37 2.73 9.37
CA LYS A 158 -0.64 1.80 8.85
C LYS A 158 -2.07 2.39 8.88
N ARG A 159 -2.40 3.15 9.92
CA ARG A 159 -3.72 3.81 10.04
C ARG A 159 -3.83 4.99 9.08
N LEU A 160 -2.82 5.86 9.07
CA LEU A 160 -2.78 7.08 8.26
C LEU A 160 -2.82 6.74 6.76
N LEU A 161 -1.94 5.86 6.29
CA LEU A 161 -1.85 5.51 4.88
C LEU A 161 -3.07 4.69 4.40
N ARG A 162 -3.66 3.88 5.29
CA ARG A 162 -4.95 3.26 4.99
C ARG A 162 -6.05 4.31 4.79
N HIS A 163 -6.07 5.35 5.61
CA HIS A 163 -7.03 6.45 5.49
C HIS A 163 -6.80 7.23 4.19
N ALA A 164 -5.54 7.63 3.90
CA ALA A 164 -5.19 8.34 2.68
C ALA A 164 -5.52 7.53 1.40
N LEU A 165 -5.19 6.25 1.37
CA LEU A 165 -5.49 5.38 0.22
C LEU A 165 -6.98 5.06 0.08
N ALA A 166 -7.74 5.00 1.18
CA ALA A 166 -9.18 4.72 1.11
C ALA A 166 -9.94 5.79 0.33
N ALA A 167 -9.53 7.06 0.45
CA ALA A 167 -10.11 8.16 -0.32
C ALA A 167 -9.96 7.95 -1.84
N GLN A 168 -8.90 7.28 -2.28
CA GLN A 168 -8.59 7.03 -3.69
C GLN A 168 -9.16 5.70 -4.20
N LEU A 169 -9.25 4.70 -3.33
CA LEU A 169 -9.70 3.35 -3.70
C LEU A 169 -11.22 3.22 -3.80
N GLY A 170 -11.99 4.14 -3.18
CA GLY A 170 -13.43 4.03 -3.06
C GLY A 170 -13.88 2.83 -2.21
N ASP A 171 -15.15 2.47 -2.30
CA ASP A 171 -15.80 1.49 -1.43
C ASP A 171 -15.45 0.02 -1.72
N THR A 172 -14.79 -0.26 -2.84
CA THR A 172 -14.47 -1.64 -3.23
C THR A 172 -13.31 -2.19 -2.39
N PRO A 173 -13.50 -3.25 -1.59
CA PRO A 173 -12.45 -3.83 -0.77
C PRO A 173 -11.29 -4.37 -1.60
N LEU A 174 -10.09 -4.34 -1.03
CA LEU A 174 -8.90 -4.96 -1.63
C LEU A 174 -8.98 -6.49 -1.49
N ARG A 175 -8.90 -7.19 -2.62
CA ARG A 175 -8.93 -8.66 -2.70
C ARG A 175 -7.70 -9.30 -2.04
N SER A 176 -6.54 -8.69 -2.21
CA SER A 176 -5.29 -9.14 -1.59
C SER A 176 -5.38 -9.20 -0.07
N ARG A 177 -6.09 -8.27 0.57
CA ARG A 177 -6.33 -8.30 2.02
C ARG A 177 -7.25 -9.44 2.45
N ALA A 178 -8.25 -9.78 1.65
CA ALA A 178 -9.13 -10.93 1.91
C ALA A 178 -8.34 -12.24 1.81
N LEU A 179 -7.54 -12.40 0.76
CA LEU A 179 -6.67 -13.56 0.56
C LEU A 179 -5.67 -13.74 1.71
N PHE A 180 -5.04 -12.64 2.15
CA PHE A 180 -4.11 -12.69 3.29
C PHE A 180 -4.79 -13.16 4.58
N ARG A 181 -6.00 -12.68 4.87
CA ARG A 181 -6.77 -13.11 6.04
C ARG A 181 -7.09 -14.61 6.01
N GLN A 182 -7.52 -15.12 4.86
CA GLN A 182 -7.79 -16.55 4.67
C GLN A 182 -6.53 -17.39 4.86
N PHE A 183 -5.40 -16.95 4.32
CA PHE A 183 -4.12 -17.62 4.51
C PHE A 183 -3.71 -17.64 5.99
N SER A 184 -3.81 -16.50 6.68
CA SER A 184 -3.43 -16.39 8.10
C SER A 184 -4.34 -17.23 9.00
N ALA A 185 -5.63 -17.32 8.73
CA ALA A 185 -6.57 -18.18 9.46
C ALA A 185 -6.23 -19.67 9.26
N GLY A 186 -5.91 -20.08 8.03
CA GLY A 186 -5.51 -21.45 7.74
C GLY A 186 -4.19 -21.88 8.38
N VAL A 187 -3.24 -20.96 8.54
CA VAL A 187 -1.95 -21.22 9.21
C VAL A 187 -2.11 -21.32 10.73
N ASN A 188 -3.06 -20.58 11.31
CA ASN A 188 -3.31 -20.56 12.75
C ASN A 188 -4.30 -21.63 13.23
N GLY A 189 -4.80 -22.51 12.35
CA GLY A 189 -5.60 -23.68 12.73
C GLY A 189 -7.05 -23.40 13.11
N GLU A 190 -7.61 -22.23 12.79
CA GLU A 190 -9.05 -21.99 12.92
C GLU A 190 -9.79 -22.60 11.73
N PRO A 191 -10.80 -23.48 11.96
CA PRO A 191 -11.59 -24.03 10.87
C PRO A 191 -12.39 -22.91 10.19
N VAL A 192 -12.25 -22.82 8.87
CA VAL A 192 -13.14 -22.00 8.04
C VAL A 192 -14.54 -22.62 8.16
N ASP A 193 -15.47 -21.91 8.78
CA ASP A 193 -16.89 -22.31 8.80
C ASP A 193 -17.35 -22.48 7.35
N ALA A 194 -17.49 -23.74 6.95
CA ALA A 194 -18.16 -24.11 5.73
C ALA A 194 -19.63 -23.72 5.90
N ALA A 195 -20.06 -22.72 5.14
CA ALA A 195 -21.46 -22.32 5.04
C ALA A 195 -22.31 -23.57 4.87
N SER A 196 -23.09 -23.90 5.90
CA SER A 196 -24.07 -24.96 5.93
C SER A 196 -25.16 -24.64 4.90
N GLY A 197 -25.06 -25.24 3.73
CA GLY A 197 -26.17 -25.42 2.83
C GLY A 197 -27.13 -26.43 3.44
N THR A 198 -28.15 -25.95 4.11
CA THR A 198 -29.29 -26.79 4.50
C THR A 198 -30.23 -26.90 3.29
N GLU A 199 -30.09 -28.01 2.57
CA GLU A 199 -31.17 -28.52 1.77
C GLU A 199 -32.23 -29.01 2.74
N ASP A 200 -33.38 -28.36 2.73
CA ASP A 200 -34.60 -28.90 3.32
C ASP A 200 -35.51 -29.42 2.19
N LYS A 201 -35.62 -30.76 2.17
CA LYS A 201 -36.60 -31.49 1.40
C LYS A 201 -37.60 -32.07 2.37
N ALA A 202 -38.82 -31.59 2.33
CA ALA A 202 -40.04 -32.40 2.52
C ALA A 202 -41.28 -31.55 2.20
#